data_72f8b3b4cba9186b9ca7ff725b7562db
#
_entry.id   72f8b3b4cba9186b9ca7ff725b7562db
#
_cell.length_a   1.000
_cell.length_b   1.000
_cell.length_c   1.000
_cell.angle_alpha   90.00
_cell.angle_beta   90.00
_cell.angle_gamma   90.00
#
_symmetry.space_group_name_H-M   'P 1'
#
loop_
_entity.id
_entity.type
_entity.pdbx_description
1 polymer ?
#
loop_
_entity_poly.entity_id
_entity_poly.type
_entity_poly.pdbx_seq_one_letter_code
_entity_poly.pdbx_strand_id
1 'polypeptide(L)'
;MGLPGAGKTTLADELAPLLNAKRLNADEVRKAANDWDFSEEGRTRQAKRMAYSALKLKNQGNYVIADFICPTPKARSLFPADYVVWVDTIKEGRFDDTNKMFVKPEKYDFHVKVLPLN
;
A
#
# COMPACT_ATOMS: atom_id res chain seq x y z
N MET A 1 0.43 2.87 -3.07
CA MET A 1 1.43 1.81 -3.28
C MET A 1 2.77 2.42 -3.71
N GLY A 2 3.85 1.76 -3.53
CA GLY A 2 5.18 2.26 -3.89
C GLY A 2 6.27 1.62 -3.05
N LEU A 3 7.52 1.94 -3.38
CA LEU A 3 8.69 1.42 -2.67
C LEU A 3 8.75 1.88 -1.21
N PRO A 4 9.41 1.11 -0.33
CA PRO A 4 9.66 1.54 1.05
C PRO A 4 10.43 2.86 1.08
N GLY A 5 9.99 3.80 1.89
CA GLY A 5 10.61 5.12 1.99
C GLY A 5 10.13 6.15 0.98
N ALA A 6 9.20 5.80 0.10
CA ALA A 6 8.66 6.73 -0.90
C ALA A 6 7.72 7.79 -0.31
N GLY A 7 7.25 7.62 0.93
CA GLY A 7 6.38 8.58 1.60
C GLY A 7 4.90 8.19 1.62
N LYS A 8 4.59 6.92 1.43
CA LYS A 8 3.20 6.41 1.46
C LYS A 8 2.50 6.71 2.77
N THR A 9 3.16 6.45 3.88
CA THR A 9 2.61 6.68 5.22
C THR A 9 2.37 8.16 5.45
N THR A 10 3.32 9.02 5.06
CA THR A 10 3.19 10.48 5.17
C THR A 10 1.98 10.98 4.40
N LEU A 11 1.83 10.55 3.15
CA LEU A 11 0.70 10.93 2.32
C LEU A 11 -0.63 10.44 2.91
N ALA A 12 -0.66 9.18 3.35
CA ALA A 12 -1.84 8.59 3.95
C ALA A 12 -2.23 9.29 5.27
N ASP A 13 -1.25 9.68 6.08
CA ASP A 13 -1.49 10.44 7.32
C ASP A 13 -2.15 11.79 7.04
N GLU A 14 -1.79 12.44 5.94
CA GLU A 14 -2.39 13.72 5.55
C GLU A 14 -3.77 13.57 4.92
N LEU A 15 -3.97 12.52 4.11
CA LEU A 15 -5.24 12.30 3.42
C LEU A 15 -6.34 11.77 4.32
N ALA A 16 -6.02 10.92 5.27
CA ALA A 16 -7.04 10.27 6.10
C ALA A 16 -7.95 11.25 6.85
N PRO A 17 -7.44 12.31 7.51
CA PRO A 17 -8.32 13.29 8.15
C PRO A 17 -9.17 14.07 7.15
N LEU A 18 -8.62 14.40 5.99
CA LEU A 18 -9.34 15.16 4.96
C LEU A 18 -10.52 14.38 4.40
N LEU A 19 -10.41 13.07 4.31
CA LEU A 19 -11.45 12.17 3.79
C LEU A 19 -12.27 11.54 4.90
N ASN A 20 -11.93 11.77 6.15
CA ASN A 20 -12.47 11.03 7.29
C ASN A 20 -12.39 9.51 7.06
N ALA A 21 -11.23 9.07 6.59
CA ALA A 21 -11.00 7.68 6.21
C ALA A 21 -10.37 6.87 7.33
N LYS A 22 -10.62 5.56 7.30
CA LYS A 22 -9.91 4.60 8.14
C LYS A 22 -8.60 4.21 7.46
N ARG A 23 -7.56 4.03 8.26
CA ARG A 23 -6.23 3.68 7.77
C ARG A 23 -5.95 2.19 7.98
N LEU A 24 -5.40 1.57 6.95
CA LEU A 24 -4.78 0.24 7.04
C LEU A 24 -3.30 0.39 6.70
N ASN A 25 -2.45 0.25 7.70
CA ASN A 25 -1.01 0.25 7.53
C ASN A 25 -0.51 -1.19 7.47
N ALA A 26 0.32 -1.50 6.48
CA ALA A 26 0.80 -2.85 6.25
C ALA A 26 1.59 -3.43 7.43
N ASP A 27 2.41 -2.61 8.07
CA ASP A 27 3.23 -3.06 9.20
C ASP A 27 2.36 -3.45 10.40
N GLU A 28 1.31 -2.69 10.67
CA GLU A 28 0.37 -3.01 11.73
C GLU A 28 -0.40 -4.30 11.43
N VAL A 29 -0.79 -4.51 10.17
CA VAL A 29 -1.46 -5.74 9.75
C VAL A 29 -0.55 -6.95 9.86
N ARG A 30 0.74 -6.79 9.49
CA ARG A 30 1.74 -7.85 9.66
C ARG A 30 1.97 -8.18 11.12
N LYS A 31 2.05 -7.17 11.98
CA LYS A 31 2.23 -7.34 13.40
C LYS A 31 1.07 -8.13 14.01
N ALA A 32 -0.15 -7.79 13.65
CA ALA A 32 -1.33 -8.49 14.13
C ALA A 32 -1.39 -9.95 13.65
N ALA A 33 -0.93 -10.24 12.43
CA ALA A 33 -0.86 -11.59 11.87
C ALA A 33 0.40 -12.35 12.29
N ASN A 34 1.38 -11.68 12.90
CA ASN A 34 2.71 -12.21 13.19
C ASN A 34 3.33 -12.87 11.95
N ASP A 35 3.25 -12.17 10.81
CA ASP A 35 3.73 -12.66 9.53
C ASP A 35 4.65 -11.62 8.88
N TRP A 36 5.94 -11.85 9.02
CA TRP A 36 7.01 -10.99 8.51
C TRP A 36 7.71 -11.60 7.31
N ASP A 37 7.00 -12.47 6.58
CA ASP A 37 7.51 -13.08 5.37
C ASP A 37 7.38 -12.09 4.20
N PHE A 38 8.52 -11.62 3.70
CA PHE A 38 8.61 -10.67 2.59
C PHE A 38 8.90 -11.35 1.25
N SER A 39 8.81 -12.67 1.20
CA SER A 39 8.85 -13.41 -0.07
C SER A 39 7.63 -13.06 -0.92
N GLU A 40 7.66 -13.47 -2.18
CA GLU A 40 6.51 -13.25 -3.08
C GLU A 40 5.23 -13.87 -2.52
N GLU A 41 5.33 -15.07 -1.94
CA GLU A 41 4.17 -15.74 -1.30
C GLU A 41 3.69 -14.97 -0.07
N GLY A 42 4.61 -14.50 0.76
CA GLY A 42 4.28 -13.70 1.94
C GLY A 42 3.62 -12.39 1.58
N ARG A 43 4.06 -11.74 0.52
CA ARG A 43 3.45 -10.51 0.02
C ARG A 43 2.07 -10.76 -0.59
N THR A 44 1.87 -11.92 -1.20
CA THR A 44 0.55 -12.33 -1.68
C THR A 44 -0.43 -12.55 -0.51
N ARG A 45 0.01 -13.22 0.55
CA ARG A 45 -0.81 -13.36 1.77
C ARG A 45 -1.15 -12.00 2.39
N GLN A 46 -0.17 -11.10 2.41
CA GLN A 46 -0.37 -9.74 2.93
C GLN A 46 -1.43 -8.98 2.13
N ALA A 47 -1.38 -9.07 0.80
CA ALA A 47 -2.38 -8.43 -0.06
C ALA A 47 -3.79 -8.96 0.25
N LYS A 48 -3.94 -10.25 0.46
CA LYS A 48 -5.22 -10.86 0.84
C LYS A 48 -5.73 -10.36 2.19
N ARG A 49 -4.84 -10.26 3.20
CA ARG A 49 -5.19 -9.73 4.52
C ARG A 49 -5.63 -8.27 4.42
N MET A 50 -4.88 -7.46 3.68
CA MET A 50 -5.21 -6.05 3.45
C MET A 50 -6.58 -5.91 2.76
N ALA A 51 -6.83 -6.72 1.73
CA ALA A 51 -8.10 -6.71 1.01
C ALA A 51 -9.28 -7.10 1.91
N TYR A 52 -9.12 -8.12 2.72
CA TYR A 52 -10.15 -8.56 3.67
C TYR A 52 -10.49 -7.46 4.67
N SER A 53 -9.48 -6.86 5.29
CA SER A 53 -9.65 -5.81 6.27
C SER A 53 -10.26 -4.54 5.64
N ALA A 54 -9.82 -4.18 4.44
CA ALA A 54 -10.35 -3.02 3.73
C ALA A 54 -11.83 -3.22 3.37
N LEU A 55 -12.20 -4.39 2.88
CA LEU A 55 -13.58 -4.70 2.54
C LEU A 55 -14.50 -4.65 3.77
N LYS A 56 -14.02 -5.19 4.89
CA LYS A 56 -14.76 -5.15 6.15
C LYS A 56 -15.04 -3.71 6.59
N LEU A 57 -14.04 -2.84 6.56
CA LEU A 57 -14.20 -1.42 6.91
C LEU A 57 -15.11 -0.69 5.91
N LYS A 58 -14.97 -0.97 4.63
CA LYS A 58 -15.80 -0.39 3.58
C LYS A 58 -17.28 -0.77 3.78
N ASN A 59 -17.54 -2.02 4.11
CA ASN A 59 -18.90 -2.51 4.35
C ASN A 59 -19.55 -1.90 5.61
N GLN A 60 -18.73 -1.37 6.51
CA GLN A 60 -19.18 -0.61 7.68
C GLN A 60 -19.46 0.87 7.36
N GLY A 61 -19.34 1.29 6.10
CA GLY A 61 -19.61 2.65 5.66
C GLY A 61 -18.40 3.59 5.69
N ASN A 62 -17.20 3.06 5.76
CA ASN A 62 -15.98 3.87 5.81
C ASN A 62 -15.31 4.03 4.44
N TYR A 63 -14.67 5.18 4.22
CA TYR A 63 -13.58 5.28 3.27
C TYR A 63 -12.35 4.62 3.90
N VAL A 64 -11.56 3.92 3.09
CA VAL A 64 -10.39 3.18 3.56
C VAL A 64 -9.17 3.58 2.74
N ILE A 65 -8.08 3.92 3.42
CA ILE A 65 -6.79 4.14 2.80
C ILE A 65 -5.87 3.01 3.23
N ALA A 66 -5.50 2.16 2.27
CA ALA A 66 -4.56 1.08 2.50
C ALA A 66 -3.17 1.48 1.99
N ASP A 67 -2.20 1.40 2.86
CA ASP A 67 -0.83 1.85 2.62
C ASP A 67 0.10 0.64 2.73
N PHE A 68 0.56 0.17 1.59
CA PHE A 68 1.50 -0.95 1.49
C PHE A 68 2.24 -0.94 0.15
N ILE A 69 3.34 -1.69 0.08
CA ILE A 69 4.22 -1.70 -1.09
C ILE A 69 3.50 -2.26 -2.31
N CYS A 70 2.87 -3.42 -2.15
CA CYS A 70 2.15 -4.12 -3.21
C CYS A 70 2.98 -4.24 -4.51
N PRO A 71 4.11 -4.96 -4.46
CA PRO A 71 5.15 -4.82 -5.49
C PRO A 71 4.86 -5.56 -6.79
N THR A 72 3.91 -6.49 -6.82
CA THR A 72 3.69 -7.36 -7.98
C THR A 72 2.29 -7.19 -8.56
N PRO A 73 2.12 -7.43 -9.88
CA PRO A 73 0.80 -7.45 -10.49
C PRO A 73 -0.16 -8.45 -9.82
N LYS A 74 0.35 -9.60 -9.40
CA LYS A 74 -0.45 -10.61 -8.72
C LYS A 74 -1.02 -10.08 -7.39
N ALA A 75 -0.17 -9.46 -6.56
CA ALA A 75 -0.61 -8.87 -5.30
C ALA A 75 -1.64 -7.77 -5.55
N ARG A 76 -1.43 -6.93 -6.55
CA ARG A 76 -2.36 -5.85 -6.92
C ARG A 76 -3.72 -6.39 -7.35
N SER A 77 -3.74 -7.51 -8.08
CA SER A 77 -4.98 -8.14 -8.52
C SER A 77 -5.83 -8.67 -7.36
N LEU A 78 -5.22 -8.92 -6.21
CA LEU A 78 -5.88 -9.43 -5.02
C LEU A 78 -6.47 -8.32 -4.15
N PHE A 79 -6.11 -7.09 -4.40
CA PHE A 79 -6.62 -5.93 -3.67
C PHE A 79 -7.47 -5.07 -4.61
N PRO A 80 -8.81 -5.20 -4.59
CA PRO A 80 -9.69 -4.44 -5.49
C PRO A 80 -9.85 -3.01 -5.00
N ALA A 81 -8.96 -2.13 -5.41
CA ALA A 81 -8.99 -0.73 -5.07
C ALA A 81 -9.93 0.04 -6.00
N ASP A 82 -10.70 0.98 -5.44
CA ASP A 82 -11.47 1.93 -6.24
C ASP A 82 -10.55 2.97 -6.87
N TYR A 83 -9.52 3.38 -6.14
CA TYR A 83 -8.49 4.33 -6.61
C TYR A 83 -7.12 3.84 -6.20
N VAL A 84 -6.16 3.95 -7.11
CA VAL A 84 -4.77 3.61 -6.88
C VAL A 84 -3.92 4.87 -6.93
N VAL A 85 -3.16 5.12 -5.86
CA VAL A 85 -2.16 6.18 -5.81
C VAL A 85 -0.78 5.53 -5.83
N TRP A 86 -0.03 5.81 -6.86
CA TRP A 86 1.36 5.35 -6.97
C TRP A 86 2.29 6.44 -6.46
N VAL A 87 2.93 6.18 -5.32
CA VAL A 87 3.92 7.10 -4.72
C VAL A 87 5.29 6.70 -5.23
N ASP A 88 5.81 7.48 -6.17
CA ASP A 88 7.02 7.20 -6.95
C ASP A 88 8.04 8.34 -6.78
N THR A 89 8.42 8.59 -5.54
CA THR A 89 9.32 9.68 -5.19
C THR A 89 10.79 9.29 -5.17
N ILE A 90 11.08 7.97 -5.19
CA ILE A 90 12.42 7.41 -5.16
C ILE A 90 12.56 6.31 -6.20
N LYS A 91 13.77 6.11 -6.73
CA LYS A 91 14.04 5.06 -7.72
C LYS A 91 14.28 3.72 -7.07
N GLU A 92 14.88 3.71 -5.88
CA GLU A 92 15.21 2.51 -5.13
C GLU A 92 14.90 2.72 -3.67
N GLY A 93 14.26 1.72 -3.06
CA GLY A 93 14.12 1.64 -1.61
C GLY A 93 15.38 1.03 -0.99
N ARG A 94 15.41 0.95 0.32
CA ARG A 94 16.55 0.44 1.10
C ARG A 94 16.69 -1.09 1.11
N PHE A 95 15.72 -1.81 0.55
CA PHE A 95 15.72 -3.28 0.51
C PHE A 95 15.84 -3.76 -0.93
N ASP A 96 16.99 -4.35 -1.28
CA ASP A 96 17.27 -4.82 -2.63
C ASP A 96 16.27 -5.86 -3.13
N ASP A 97 15.85 -6.77 -2.27
CA ASP A 97 14.86 -7.80 -2.63
C ASP A 97 13.54 -7.18 -3.09
N THR A 98 13.09 -6.15 -2.39
CA THR A 98 11.89 -5.41 -2.75
C THR A 98 12.07 -4.64 -4.04
N ASN A 99 13.23 -4.01 -4.22
CA ASN A 99 13.54 -3.28 -5.46
C ASN A 99 13.46 -4.19 -6.68
N LYS A 100 14.01 -5.40 -6.56
CA LYS A 100 13.99 -6.40 -7.64
C LYS A 100 12.59 -6.95 -7.92
N MET A 101 11.78 -7.09 -6.89
CA MET A 101 10.43 -7.62 -7.00
C MET A 101 9.44 -6.60 -7.55
N PHE A 102 9.71 -5.31 -7.34
CA PHE A 102 8.76 -4.25 -7.64
C PHE A 102 8.61 -4.06 -9.15
N VAL A 103 7.38 -4.26 -9.63
CA VAL A 103 7.00 -3.99 -11.01
C VAL A 103 6.21 -2.69 -11.03
N LYS A 104 6.60 -1.75 -11.87
CA LYS A 104 5.89 -0.48 -12.01
C LYS A 104 4.44 -0.74 -12.42
N PRO A 105 3.46 -0.06 -11.80
CA PRO A 105 2.06 -0.29 -12.15
C PRO A 105 1.76 0.26 -13.55
N GLU A 106 0.98 -0.49 -14.31
CA GLU A 106 0.46 -0.02 -15.62
C GLU A 106 -0.79 0.82 -15.45
N LYS A 107 -1.56 0.55 -14.38
CA LYS A 107 -2.82 1.25 -14.09
C LYS A 107 -2.74 1.92 -12.72
N TYR A 108 -3.01 3.21 -12.71
CA TYR A 108 -3.09 4.02 -11.50
C TYR A 108 -3.96 5.24 -11.79
N ASP A 109 -4.56 5.80 -10.74
CA ASP A 109 -5.38 7.00 -10.86
C ASP A 109 -4.56 8.26 -10.60
N PHE A 110 -3.61 8.18 -9.69
CA PHE A 110 -2.72 9.29 -9.34
C PHE A 110 -1.28 8.80 -9.28
N HIS A 111 -0.38 9.60 -9.84
CA HIS A 111 1.06 9.33 -9.86
C HIS A 111 1.78 10.46 -9.14
N VAL A 112 2.29 10.18 -7.94
CA VAL A 112 2.96 11.17 -7.10
C VAL A 112 4.47 10.99 -7.22
N LYS A 113 5.14 11.93 -7.86
CA LYS A 113 6.59 11.92 -8.06
C LYS A 113 7.36 12.76 -7.05
N VAL A 114 6.69 13.73 -6.45
CA VAL A 114 7.27 14.63 -5.46
C VAL A 114 6.22 14.88 -4.40
N LEU A 115 6.61 14.77 -3.13
CA LEU A 115 5.75 15.17 -2.02
C LEU A 115 6.09 16.59 -1.60
N PRO A 116 5.08 17.40 -1.24
CA PRO A 116 5.35 18.74 -0.74
C PRO A 116 6.15 18.67 0.56
N LEU A 117 7.14 19.54 0.68
CA LEU A 117 7.88 19.75 1.91
C LEU A 117 7.20 20.85 2.69
N ASN A 118 6.62 20.51 3.79
CA ASN A 118 5.99 21.47 4.68
C ASN A 118 6.78 21.60 5.96
#